data_43c16d3d1daff8fd74cb6d72efeec3c6
#
_entry.id   43c16d3d1daff8fd74cb6d72efeec3c6
#
_cell.length_a   1.000
_cell.length_b   1.000
_cell.length_c   1.000
_cell.angle_alpha   90.00
_cell.angle_beta   90.00
_cell.angle_gamma   90.00
#
_symmetry.space_group_name_H-M   'P 1'
#
loop_
_entity.id
_entity.type
_entity.pdbx_description
1 polymer ?
#
loop_
_entity_poly.entity_id
_entity_poly.type
_entity_poly.pdbx_seq_one_letter_code
_entity_poly.pdbx_strand_id
1 'polypeptide(L)'
;MLKSGAIGEIVDVNASVTTLTDEQSEKMDSARFGGSMSENACFPLLPIFKLLGTDYRDVTFYSKMGNGVDLYTKAVFRYDKAVASFQVGLGAKTEGNLVISGTKGYAYVPAPWWKTDYFEIRYEDQNLNKKYFYPFAGEGLRYEIKDFISSVLQGTFQKLSRREIVRMTDVQDCYLKGETVYRI
;
A
#
# COMPACT_ATOMS: atom_id res chain seq x y z
N MET A 1 -15.88 -2.72 9.60
CA MET A 1 -16.63 -1.73 8.80
C MET A 1 -16.61 -2.05 7.31
N LEU A 2 -15.48 -2.10 6.60
CA LEU A 2 -15.47 -2.54 5.19
C LEU A 2 -16.01 -3.96 5.04
N LYS A 3 -15.63 -4.88 5.93
CA LYS A 3 -16.18 -6.26 5.98
C LYS A 3 -17.68 -6.32 6.28
N SER A 4 -18.30 -5.26 6.80
CA SER A 4 -19.76 -5.19 7.02
C SER A 4 -20.54 -4.76 5.77
N GLY A 5 -19.87 -4.56 4.63
CA GLY A 5 -20.50 -4.18 3.37
C GLY A 5 -20.89 -2.70 3.26
N ALA A 6 -20.29 -1.82 4.07
CA ALA A 6 -20.60 -0.38 4.06
C ALA A 6 -20.45 0.25 2.67
N ILE A 7 -19.46 -0.19 1.87
CA ILE A 7 -19.23 0.28 0.49
C ILE A 7 -19.65 -0.74 -0.57
N GLY A 8 -20.32 -1.82 -0.16
CA GLY A 8 -20.65 -2.94 -1.06
C GLY A 8 -19.45 -3.87 -1.31
N GLU A 9 -19.39 -4.50 -2.48
CA GLU A 9 -18.24 -5.30 -2.92
C GLU A 9 -17.09 -4.37 -3.31
N ILE A 10 -15.86 -4.69 -2.90
CA ILE A 10 -14.67 -3.93 -3.29
C ILE A 10 -14.33 -4.26 -4.74
N VAL A 11 -14.21 -3.22 -5.56
CA VAL A 11 -13.86 -3.34 -6.98
C VAL A 11 -12.48 -2.79 -7.31
N ASP A 12 -11.96 -1.84 -6.50
CA ASP A 12 -10.62 -1.29 -6.67
C ASP A 12 -10.01 -0.88 -5.33
N VAL A 13 -8.69 -1.05 -5.21
CA VAL A 13 -7.87 -0.53 -4.11
C VAL A 13 -6.69 0.22 -4.70
N ASN A 14 -6.61 1.52 -4.45
CA ASN A 14 -5.51 2.35 -4.92
C ASN A 14 -4.79 3.01 -3.74
N ALA A 15 -3.47 2.85 -3.65
CA ALA A 15 -2.64 3.42 -2.59
C ALA A 15 -1.39 4.10 -3.17
N SER A 16 -0.98 5.22 -2.60
CA SER A 16 0.23 5.90 -3.02
C SER A 16 1.15 6.24 -1.86
N VAL A 17 2.46 6.01 -2.05
CA VAL A 17 3.52 6.35 -1.10
C VAL A 17 4.68 6.95 -1.87
N THR A 18 4.78 8.26 -1.86
CA THR A 18 5.81 8.97 -2.62
C THR A 18 6.44 10.08 -1.79
N THR A 19 7.74 10.25 -1.97
CA THR A 19 8.53 11.32 -1.41
C THR A 19 9.43 11.92 -2.50
N LEU A 20 9.90 13.14 -2.30
CA LEU A 20 11.02 13.68 -3.05
C LEU A 20 12.27 13.45 -2.21
N THR A 21 13.15 12.60 -2.70
CA THR A 21 14.36 12.19 -2.01
C THR A 21 15.58 12.81 -2.71
N ASP A 22 16.55 13.27 -1.92
CA ASP A 22 17.80 13.80 -2.45
C ASP A 22 18.53 12.73 -3.27
N GLU A 23 19.10 13.11 -4.43
CA GLU A 23 19.81 12.20 -5.33
C GLU A 23 21.05 11.56 -4.68
N GLN A 24 21.62 12.18 -3.67
CA GLN A 24 22.76 11.67 -2.90
C GLN A 24 22.35 10.73 -1.76
N SER A 25 21.04 10.52 -1.55
CA SER A 25 20.54 9.61 -0.53
C SER A 25 20.90 8.18 -0.83
N GLU A 26 21.20 7.40 0.20
CA GLU A 26 21.42 5.94 0.09
C GLU A 26 20.24 5.20 -0.55
N LYS A 27 19.02 5.74 -0.44
CA LYS A 27 17.81 5.22 -1.08
C LYS A 27 17.83 5.31 -2.62
N MET A 28 18.72 6.16 -3.15
CA MET A 28 18.93 6.35 -4.59
C MET A 28 20.15 5.57 -5.10
N ASP A 29 20.78 4.75 -4.28
CA ASP A 29 21.97 3.98 -4.61
C ASP A 29 21.61 2.55 -4.99
N SER A 30 21.81 2.20 -6.26
CA SER A 30 21.57 0.83 -6.76
C SER A 30 22.46 -0.22 -6.10
N ALA A 31 23.68 0.14 -5.68
CA ALA A 31 24.59 -0.77 -4.99
C ALA A 31 24.11 -1.14 -3.58
N ARG A 32 23.20 -0.36 -3.01
CA ARG A 32 22.54 -0.57 -1.72
C ARG A 32 21.10 -1.06 -1.85
N PHE A 33 20.73 -1.57 -3.02
CA PHE A 33 19.36 -2.00 -3.32
C PHE A 33 18.32 -0.88 -3.15
N GLY A 34 18.71 0.38 -3.40
CA GLY A 34 17.81 1.53 -3.40
C GLY A 34 16.74 1.42 -4.50
N GLY A 35 15.84 2.38 -4.52
CA GLY A 35 14.74 2.49 -5.45
C GLY A 35 13.37 2.50 -4.77
N SER A 36 12.38 3.05 -5.47
CA SER A 36 11.06 3.26 -4.87
C SER A 36 10.33 1.96 -4.53
N MET A 37 10.53 0.91 -5.32
CA MET A 37 9.96 -0.41 -5.04
C MET A 37 10.59 -1.04 -3.81
N SER A 38 11.90 -1.01 -3.69
CA SER A 38 12.62 -1.56 -2.52
C SER A 38 12.24 -0.85 -1.22
N GLU A 39 12.17 0.48 -1.26
CA GLU A 39 11.95 1.31 -0.08
C GLU A 39 10.48 1.36 0.37
N ASN A 40 9.55 1.39 -0.57
CA ASN A 40 8.18 1.80 -0.26
C ASN A 40 7.09 0.77 -0.61
N ALA A 41 7.37 -0.29 -1.38
CA ALA A 41 6.31 -1.19 -1.86
C ALA A 41 5.57 -1.94 -0.75
N CYS A 42 6.22 -2.22 0.39
CA CYS A 42 5.58 -2.93 1.50
C CYS A 42 4.39 -2.16 2.09
N PHE A 43 4.44 -0.81 2.07
CA PHE A 43 3.35 0.02 2.60
C PHE A 43 2.03 -0.20 1.84
N PRO A 44 1.94 0.05 0.51
CA PRO A 44 0.68 -0.13 -0.22
C PRO A 44 0.29 -1.59 -0.42
N LEU A 45 1.23 -2.54 -0.44
CA LEU A 45 0.93 -3.97 -0.51
C LEU A 45 0.12 -4.44 0.70
N LEU A 46 0.38 -3.87 1.88
CA LEU A 46 -0.32 -4.25 3.10
C LEU A 46 -1.85 -4.07 2.99
N PRO A 47 -2.41 -2.88 2.72
CA PRO A 47 -3.86 -2.71 2.59
C PRO A 47 -4.43 -3.51 1.42
N ILE A 48 -3.72 -3.63 0.28
CA ILE A 48 -4.17 -4.45 -0.85
C ILE A 48 -4.39 -5.90 -0.40
N PHE A 49 -3.40 -6.52 0.22
CA PHE A 49 -3.49 -7.92 0.65
C PHE A 49 -4.46 -8.13 1.82
N LYS A 50 -4.60 -7.14 2.71
CA LYS A 50 -5.60 -7.19 3.79
C LYS A 50 -7.04 -7.13 3.29
N LEU A 51 -7.29 -6.45 2.18
CA LEU A 51 -8.63 -6.22 1.63
C LEU A 51 -9.01 -7.24 0.56
N LEU A 52 -8.11 -7.56 -0.35
CA LEU A 52 -8.36 -8.42 -1.51
C LEU A 52 -7.73 -9.81 -1.39
N GLY A 53 -6.89 -10.03 -0.38
CA GLY A 53 -6.12 -11.27 -0.25
C GLY A 53 -4.87 -11.29 -1.10
N THR A 54 -4.14 -12.41 -1.02
CA THR A 54 -2.84 -12.60 -1.69
C THR A 54 -2.92 -13.33 -3.04
N ASP A 55 -4.12 -13.72 -3.46
CA ASP A 55 -4.35 -14.58 -4.64
C ASP A 55 -4.70 -13.73 -5.88
N TYR A 56 -3.83 -12.77 -6.21
CA TYR A 56 -3.94 -12.05 -7.47
C TYR A 56 -3.54 -12.96 -8.65
N ARG A 57 -4.09 -12.70 -9.84
CA ARG A 57 -3.84 -13.44 -11.07
C ARG A 57 -2.52 -13.05 -11.72
N ASP A 58 -2.27 -11.75 -11.80
CA ASP A 58 -1.03 -11.18 -12.34
C ASP A 58 -0.80 -9.77 -11.78
N VAL A 59 0.44 -9.29 -11.97
CA VAL A 59 0.86 -7.93 -11.66
C VAL A 59 1.69 -7.37 -12.80
N THR A 60 1.49 -6.10 -13.12
CA THR A 60 2.24 -5.36 -14.15
C THR A 60 2.81 -4.09 -13.53
N PHE A 61 4.06 -3.78 -13.88
CA PHE A 61 4.76 -2.62 -13.37
C PHE A 61 5.11 -1.63 -14.49
N TYR A 62 4.94 -0.35 -14.22
CA TYR A 62 5.34 0.76 -15.08
C TYR A 62 6.31 1.63 -14.30
N SER A 63 7.58 1.68 -14.73
CA SER A 63 8.64 2.29 -13.94
C SER A 63 9.40 3.35 -14.71
N LYS A 64 9.55 4.52 -14.07
CA LYS A 64 10.50 5.54 -14.48
C LYS A 64 11.83 5.29 -13.79
N MET A 65 12.86 5.01 -14.59
CA MET A 65 14.21 4.74 -14.09
C MET A 65 15.06 6.02 -14.06
N GLY A 66 16.03 6.07 -13.15
CA GLY A 66 17.06 7.10 -13.09
C GLY A 66 18.16 6.68 -12.11
N ASN A 67 19.42 6.99 -12.41
CA ASN A 67 20.58 6.66 -11.56
C ASN A 67 20.70 5.18 -11.19
N GLY A 68 20.22 4.27 -12.06
CA GLY A 68 20.27 2.83 -11.84
C GLY A 68 19.19 2.26 -10.93
N VAL A 69 18.26 3.10 -10.45
CA VAL A 69 17.13 2.71 -9.59
C VAL A 69 15.79 3.18 -10.19
N ASP A 70 14.69 2.66 -9.70
CA ASP A 70 13.37 3.17 -10.03
C ASP A 70 13.06 4.42 -9.19
N LEU A 71 12.86 5.55 -9.87
CA LEU A 71 12.46 6.82 -9.26
C LEU A 71 10.97 6.87 -8.96
N TYR A 72 10.19 6.14 -9.71
CA TYR A 72 8.75 6.01 -9.58
C TYR A 72 8.29 4.72 -10.23
N THR A 73 7.45 3.97 -9.54
CA THR A 73 6.82 2.76 -10.07
C THR A 73 5.34 2.73 -9.74
N LYS A 74 4.52 2.47 -10.76
CA LYS A 74 3.12 2.09 -10.61
C LYS A 74 2.97 0.60 -10.85
N ALA A 75 2.37 -0.11 -9.89
CA ALA A 75 1.99 -1.51 -10.03
C ALA A 75 0.48 -1.65 -10.16
N VAL A 76 0.04 -2.56 -11.02
CA VAL A 76 -1.38 -2.89 -11.23
C VAL A 76 -1.57 -4.39 -11.07
N PHE A 77 -2.46 -4.78 -10.15
CA PHE A 77 -2.80 -6.16 -9.83
C PHE A 77 -4.17 -6.51 -10.38
N ARG A 78 -4.29 -7.64 -11.03
CA ARG A 78 -5.56 -8.20 -11.46
C ARG A 78 -6.00 -9.32 -10.52
N TYR A 79 -7.19 -9.18 -9.96
CA TYR A 79 -7.91 -10.22 -9.23
C TYR A 79 -9.11 -10.72 -10.05
N ASP A 80 -9.79 -11.76 -9.62
CA ASP A 80 -10.97 -12.29 -10.33
C ASP A 80 -12.13 -11.30 -10.40
N LYS A 81 -12.32 -10.51 -9.34
CA LYS A 81 -13.45 -9.58 -9.20
C LYS A 81 -13.06 -8.16 -8.85
N ALA A 82 -11.78 -7.87 -8.82
CA ALA A 82 -11.25 -6.55 -8.45
C ALA A 82 -9.94 -6.25 -9.16
N VAL A 83 -9.59 -4.99 -9.16
CA VAL A 83 -8.26 -4.49 -9.52
C VAL A 83 -7.65 -3.86 -8.28
N ALA A 84 -6.34 -3.89 -8.16
CA ALA A 84 -5.65 -3.03 -7.22
C ALA A 84 -4.49 -2.34 -7.91
N SER A 85 -4.12 -1.17 -7.44
CA SER A 85 -2.93 -0.49 -7.93
C SER A 85 -2.25 0.25 -6.81
N PHE A 86 -0.93 0.42 -6.95
CA PHE A 86 -0.22 1.33 -6.09
C PHE A 86 0.78 2.17 -6.87
N GLN A 87 1.18 3.30 -6.27
CA GLN A 87 2.28 4.12 -6.75
C GLN A 87 3.29 4.31 -5.61
N VAL A 88 4.56 4.05 -5.93
CA VAL A 88 5.69 4.35 -5.05
C VAL A 88 6.67 5.24 -5.79
N GLY A 89 7.30 6.17 -5.08
CA GLY A 89 8.24 7.10 -5.71
C GLY A 89 9.20 7.74 -4.73
N LEU A 90 10.42 7.93 -5.21
CA LEU A 90 11.49 8.71 -4.56
C LEU A 90 11.84 9.97 -5.36
N GLY A 91 11.48 10.01 -6.65
CA GLY A 91 11.72 11.12 -7.57
C GLY A 91 10.45 11.79 -8.12
N ALA A 92 9.28 11.41 -7.62
CA ALA A 92 8.01 12.01 -7.99
C ALA A 92 7.08 12.09 -6.78
N LYS A 93 6.29 13.16 -6.68
CA LYS A 93 5.35 13.38 -5.57
C LYS A 93 3.92 13.20 -6.03
N THR A 94 3.17 12.38 -5.28
CA THR A 94 1.71 12.21 -5.42
C THR A 94 1.00 12.65 -4.15
N GLU A 95 -0.34 12.62 -4.15
CA GLU A 95 -1.17 12.95 -2.98
C GLU A 95 -0.75 12.16 -1.72
N GLY A 96 -0.51 10.85 -1.83
CA GLY A 96 -0.22 10.00 -0.67
C GLY A 96 -1.48 9.53 0.05
N ASN A 97 -2.56 9.30 -0.68
CA ASN A 97 -3.85 8.81 -0.20
C ASN A 97 -4.03 7.30 -0.43
N LEU A 98 -5.05 6.73 0.23
CA LEU A 98 -5.56 5.39 -0.04
C LEU A 98 -7.05 5.51 -0.35
N VAL A 99 -7.47 4.96 -1.49
CA VAL A 99 -8.86 4.90 -1.94
C VAL A 99 -9.27 3.44 -2.10
N ILE A 100 -10.42 3.08 -1.56
CA ILE A 100 -10.99 1.73 -1.66
C ILE A 100 -12.37 1.90 -2.26
N SER A 101 -12.52 1.58 -3.55
CA SER A 101 -13.76 1.76 -4.30
C SER A 101 -14.64 0.50 -4.20
N GLY A 102 -15.91 0.70 -4.01
CA GLY A 102 -16.89 -0.37 -3.90
C GLY A 102 -18.16 -0.09 -4.71
N THR A 103 -19.07 -1.07 -4.77
CA THR A 103 -20.29 -0.99 -5.57
C THR A 103 -21.37 -0.06 -5.01
N LYS A 104 -21.21 0.42 -3.77
CA LYS A 104 -22.18 1.32 -3.10
C LYS A 104 -21.58 2.63 -2.64
N GLY A 105 -20.27 2.79 -2.74
CA GLY A 105 -19.54 3.96 -2.28
C GLY A 105 -18.04 3.65 -2.20
N TYR A 106 -17.28 4.54 -1.62
CA TYR A 106 -15.84 4.35 -1.47
C TYR A 106 -15.34 4.82 -0.11
N ALA A 107 -14.25 4.22 0.34
CA ALA A 107 -13.51 4.71 1.49
C ALA A 107 -12.33 5.58 1.02
N TYR A 108 -12.19 6.75 1.60
CA TYR A 108 -11.09 7.67 1.36
C TYR A 108 -10.29 7.87 2.63
N VAL A 109 -9.01 7.56 2.57
CA VAL A 109 -8.03 7.77 3.64
C VAL A 109 -7.07 8.86 3.17
N PRO A 110 -7.12 10.07 3.75
CA PRO A 110 -6.33 11.20 3.27
C PRO A 110 -4.84 11.04 3.52
N ALA A 111 -4.09 11.87 2.84
CA ALA A 111 -2.63 11.94 2.95
C ALA A 111 -2.16 12.50 4.31
N PRO A 112 -1.07 11.94 4.83
CA PRO A 112 -0.46 10.67 4.46
C PRO A 112 -1.25 9.51 5.06
N TRP A 113 -1.81 8.64 4.22
CA TRP A 113 -2.76 7.62 4.65
C TRP A 113 -2.22 6.68 5.76
N TRP A 114 -0.93 6.51 5.86
CA TRP A 114 -0.27 5.69 6.89
C TRP A 114 -0.07 6.41 8.23
N LYS A 115 -0.38 7.71 8.30
CA LYS A 115 -0.27 8.57 9.52
C LYS A 115 -1.53 9.36 9.80
N THR A 116 -2.61 9.14 9.05
CA THR A 116 -3.87 9.86 9.29
C THR A 116 -4.62 9.29 10.50
N ASP A 117 -5.37 10.12 11.17
CA ASP A 117 -6.21 9.77 12.32
C ASP A 117 -7.69 9.62 11.95
N TYR A 118 -8.04 9.74 10.67
CA TYR A 118 -9.39 9.58 10.20
C TYR A 118 -9.47 8.99 8.79
N PHE A 119 -10.64 8.48 8.45
CA PHE A 119 -11.04 8.16 7.08
C PHE A 119 -12.50 8.51 6.86
N GLU A 120 -12.91 8.57 5.62
CA GLU A 120 -14.28 8.88 5.22
C GLU A 120 -14.87 7.73 4.41
N ILE A 121 -16.14 7.46 4.61
CA ILE A 121 -16.96 6.68 3.69
C ILE A 121 -17.82 7.67 2.92
N ARG A 122 -17.68 7.65 1.60
CA ARG A 122 -18.35 8.58 0.69
C ARG A 122 -19.26 7.80 -0.25
N TYR A 123 -20.43 8.37 -0.49
CA TYR A 123 -21.48 7.80 -1.32
C TYR A 123 -21.85 8.77 -2.45
N GLU A 124 -22.63 8.32 -3.41
CA GLU A 124 -23.18 9.18 -4.47
C GLU A 124 -24.02 10.31 -3.86
N ASP A 125 -24.91 9.99 -2.92
CA ASP A 125 -25.56 11.02 -2.09
C ASP A 125 -24.59 11.49 -1.01
N GLN A 126 -24.08 12.71 -1.17
CA GLN A 126 -23.13 13.31 -0.23
C GLN A 126 -23.66 13.49 1.19
N ASN A 127 -24.99 13.55 1.38
CA ASN A 127 -25.61 13.65 2.70
C ASN A 127 -25.41 12.38 3.54
N LEU A 128 -25.08 11.25 2.90
CA LEU A 128 -24.79 9.97 3.54
C LEU A 128 -23.31 9.81 3.92
N ASN A 129 -22.45 10.75 3.55
CA ASN A 129 -21.02 10.70 3.83
C ASN A 129 -20.77 10.66 5.34
N LYS A 130 -19.82 9.81 5.75
CA LYS A 130 -19.47 9.62 7.15
C LYS A 130 -17.96 9.71 7.35
N LYS A 131 -17.56 10.48 8.36
CA LYS A 131 -16.17 10.59 8.79
C LYS A 131 -15.96 9.82 10.09
N TYR A 132 -14.88 9.04 10.15
CA TYR A 132 -14.54 8.18 11.26
C TYR A 132 -13.17 8.55 11.79
N PHE A 133 -13.08 8.87 13.08
CA PHE A 133 -11.85 9.27 13.73
C PHE A 133 -11.27 8.11 14.55
N TYR A 134 -9.98 7.87 14.37
CA TYR A 134 -9.20 6.88 15.11
C TYR A 134 -7.85 7.48 15.51
N PRO A 135 -7.85 8.45 16.44
CA PRO A 135 -6.62 9.10 16.86
C PRO A 135 -5.67 8.06 17.48
N PHE A 136 -4.42 8.16 17.13
CA PHE A 136 -3.37 7.36 17.73
C PHE A 136 -2.37 8.27 18.46
N ALA A 137 -1.72 7.72 19.48
CA ALA A 137 -0.75 8.46 20.26
C ALA A 137 0.67 8.23 19.74
N GLY A 138 1.36 9.32 19.37
CA GLY A 138 2.74 9.29 18.87
C GLY A 138 2.89 8.73 17.45
N GLU A 139 4.05 8.19 17.15
CA GLU A 139 4.48 7.82 15.78
C GLU A 139 4.05 6.40 15.31
N GLY A 140 3.18 5.73 16.03
CA GLY A 140 2.74 4.38 15.66
C GLY A 140 3.67 3.24 16.11
N LEU A 141 4.97 3.45 16.26
CA LEU A 141 5.96 2.44 16.67
C LEU A 141 5.58 1.74 17.99
N ARG A 142 4.96 2.46 18.93
CA ARG A 142 4.47 1.89 20.18
C ARG A 142 3.46 0.75 19.99
N TYR A 143 2.63 0.84 18.96
CA TYR A 143 1.63 -0.18 18.64
C TYR A 143 2.28 -1.41 18.05
N GLU A 144 3.29 -1.21 17.20
CA GLU A 144 4.08 -2.29 16.63
C GLU A 144 4.84 -3.05 17.72
N ILE A 145 5.54 -2.33 18.61
CA ILE A 145 6.25 -2.93 19.76
C ILE A 145 5.26 -3.70 20.65
N LYS A 146 4.11 -3.10 20.97
CA LYS A 146 3.08 -3.76 21.79
C LYS A 146 2.59 -5.04 21.13
N ASP A 147 2.28 -5.01 19.84
CA ASP A 147 1.81 -6.18 19.10
C ASP A 147 2.90 -7.27 19.05
N PHE A 148 4.15 -6.88 18.83
CA PHE A 148 5.29 -7.80 18.85
C PHE A 148 5.45 -8.48 20.22
N ILE A 149 5.50 -7.69 21.30
CA ILE A 149 5.61 -8.21 22.67
C ILE A 149 4.43 -9.16 22.99
N SER A 150 3.20 -8.76 22.65
CA SER A 150 2.03 -9.61 22.86
C SER A 150 2.12 -10.92 22.08
N SER A 151 2.63 -10.88 20.86
CA SER A 151 2.84 -12.08 20.05
C SER A 151 3.86 -13.04 20.67
N VAL A 152 4.95 -12.50 21.22
CA VAL A 152 5.99 -13.30 21.89
C VAL A 152 5.48 -13.90 23.19
N LEU A 153 4.84 -13.09 24.04
CA LEU A 153 4.42 -13.52 25.39
C LEU A 153 3.19 -14.45 25.38
N GLN A 154 2.26 -14.23 24.44
CA GLN A 154 0.98 -14.94 24.40
C GLN A 154 0.93 -16.01 23.31
N GLY A 155 1.98 -16.17 22.51
CA GLY A 155 1.99 -17.08 21.36
C GLY A 155 0.94 -16.72 20.30
N THR A 156 0.47 -15.46 20.30
CA THR A 156 -0.52 -14.98 19.35
C THR A 156 0.16 -14.62 18.03
N PHE A 157 -0.51 -14.90 16.91
CA PHE A 157 0.03 -14.54 15.61
C PHE A 157 0.01 -13.02 15.42
N GLN A 158 1.06 -12.51 14.78
CA GLN A 158 1.12 -11.12 14.35
C GLN A 158 -0.07 -10.78 13.42
N LYS A 159 -0.43 -9.51 13.37
CA LYS A 159 -1.49 -9.01 12.46
C LYS A 159 -1.20 -9.31 10.98
N LEU A 160 0.08 -9.43 10.62
CA LEU A 160 0.55 -9.92 9.32
C LEU A 160 0.77 -11.43 9.39
N SER A 161 0.06 -12.18 8.56
CA SER A 161 0.30 -13.60 8.40
C SER A 161 1.61 -13.87 7.65
N ARG A 162 2.25 -15.03 7.91
CA ARG A 162 3.42 -15.47 7.14
C ARG A 162 3.16 -15.47 5.63
N ARG A 163 1.95 -15.86 5.21
CA ARG A 163 1.56 -15.87 3.79
C ARG A 163 1.61 -14.47 3.19
N GLU A 164 1.05 -13.47 3.88
CA GLU A 164 1.08 -12.08 3.41
C GLU A 164 2.52 -11.57 3.27
N ILE A 165 3.39 -11.84 4.24
CA ILE A 165 4.80 -11.44 4.20
C ILE A 165 5.52 -12.06 3.00
N VAL A 166 5.41 -13.37 2.81
CA VAL A 166 6.01 -14.09 1.69
C VAL A 166 5.51 -13.52 0.35
N ARG A 167 4.20 -13.30 0.22
CA ARG A 167 3.64 -12.76 -1.03
C ARG A 167 4.06 -11.31 -1.30
N MET A 168 4.30 -10.49 -0.27
CA MET A 168 4.90 -9.16 -0.45
C MET A 168 6.31 -9.26 -1.02
N THR A 169 7.11 -10.20 -0.51
CA THR A 169 8.47 -10.48 -1.01
C THR A 169 8.42 -11.01 -2.46
N ASP A 170 7.48 -11.90 -2.77
CA ASP A 170 7.30 -12.42 -4.14
C ASP A 170 7.03 -11.30 -5.15
N VAL A 171 6.24 -10.27 -4.77
CA VAL A 171 5.97 -9.11 -5.64
C VAL A 171 7.25 -8.31 -5.90
N GLN A 172 8.06 -8.08 -4.86
CA GLN A 172 9.34 -7.38 -5.01
C GLN A 172 10.32 -8.20 -5.86
N ASP A 173 10.36 -9.50 -5.65
CA ASP A 173 11.21 -10.43 -6.41
C ASP A 173 10.83 -10.47 -7.91
N CYS A 174 9.53 -10.53 -8.20
CA CYS A 174 8.98 -10.44 -9.57
C CYS A 174 9.44 -9.13 -10.25
N TYR A 175 9.35 -8.01 -9.53
CA TYR A 175 9.83 -6.72 -10.02
C TYR A 175 11.35 -6.73 -10.29
N LEU A 176 12.16 -7.19 -9.34
CA LEU A 176 13.62 -7.24 -9.47
C LEU A 176 14.10 -8.14 -10.60
N LYS A 177 13.38 -9.23 -10.88
CA LYS A 177 13.63 -10.12 -12.04
C LYS A 177 13.24 -9.47 -13.38
N GLY A 178 12.57 -8.32 -13.35
CA GLY A 178 12.11 -7.64 -14.56
C GLY A 178 10.88 -8.28 -15.20
N GLU A 179 10.20 -9.17 -14.49
CA GLU A 179 8.98 -9.80 -14.97
C GLU A 179 7.84 -8.77 -15.06
N THR A 180 7.21 -8.64 -16.22
CA THR A 180 6.11 -7.69 -16.48
C THR A 180 6.42 -6.23 -16.12
N VAL A 181 7.70 -5.82 -16.22
CA VAL A 181 8.17 -4.44 -15.95
C VAL A 181 8.34 -3.68 -17.26
N TYR A 182 7.57 -2.61 -17.42
CA TYR A 182 7.67 -1.67 -18.55
C TYR A 182 8.36 -0.39 -18.07
N ARG A 183 9.47 -0.05 -18.71
CA ARG A 183 10.23 1.18 -18.44
C ARG A 183 9.69 2.31 -19.28
N ILE A 184 9.46 3.48 -18.68
CA ILE A 184 8.98 4.71 -19.31
C ILE A 184 9.97 5.86 -19.12
#